data_4d5eeadb33c107b0e00a807ae9332de4
#
_entry.id   4d5eeadb33c107b0e00a807ae9332de4
#
_cell.length_a   1.000
_cell.length_b   1.000
_cell.length_c   1.000
_cell.angle_alpha   90.00
_cell.angle_beta   90.00
_cell.angle_gamma   90.00
#
_symmetry.space_group_name_H-M   'P 1'
#
loop_
_entity.id
_entity.type
_entity.pdbx_description
1 polymer ?
#
loop_
_entity_poly.entity_id
_entity_poly.type
_entity_poly.pdbx_seq_one_letter_code
_entity_poly.pdbx_strand_id
1 'polypeptide(L)'
;MKTFRPVVLIAIALCTVLFVSCQRTPASTKRYPFRGRVVSVDAPNQSALIDGDDIPGFMLAMAMTYKIKPPEAIKNIAPGDSISAEVVVVQGKNTDEEPTDYWLENIKVTGHSGSAPAKPAAMQRIPEPGDQVPDFALINQNGKQVSLKQYRGKVLLVTFIYTRCPFPDFCPRMSGNFAEILKQLEENRSLGQQTRLLSVSFDPEHDTPKVLRNYAFSVAHTHDAGLFNRWEFAVPRASDLPRIAEFFGVLYKPENGLITHNLSTTVIAPDGKIVKWYHGGDWQVSDLMKDLSGAISHNS
;
A
#
# COMPACT_ATOMS: atom_id res chain seq x y z
N MET A 1 37.64 66.15 -58.56
CA MET A 1 38.02 65.20 -57.53
C MET A 1 36.78 64.98 -56.70
N LYS A 2 36.07 63.86 -56.84
CA LYS A 2 34.85 63.50 -56.12
C LYS A 2 35.17 62.31 -55.23
N THR A 3 35.14 62.52 -53.94
CA THR A 3 35.37 61.50 -52.94
C THR A 3 34.07 60.71 -52.68
N PHE A 4 34.09 59.39 -52.97
CA PHE A 4 33.06 58.46 -52.65
C PHE A 4 33.23 58.03 -51.17
N ARG A 5 32.15 58.17 -50.36
CA ARG A 5 32.05 57.58 -49.03
C ARG A 5 31.26 56.24 -49.17
N PRO A 6 31.74 55.13 -48.63
CA PRO A 6 30.95 53.92 -48.58
C PRO A 6 29.96 53.98 -47.38
N VAL A 7 28.70 53.71 -47.66
CA VAL A 7 27.65 53.49 -46.68
C VAL A 7 27.79 52.08 -46.17
N VAL A 8 28.10 51.91 -44.90
CA VAL A 8 28.10 50.61 -44.21
C VAL A 8 26.66 50.31 -43.76
N LEU A 9 26.00 49.35 -44.40
CA LEU A 9 24.72 48.79 -43.97
C LEU A 9 24.97 47.76 -42.88
N ILE A 10 24.65 48.11 -41.62
CA ILE A 10 24.63 47.19 -40.47
C ILE A 10 23.29 46.45 -40.55
N ALA A 11 23.32 45.18 -40.96
CA ALA A 11 22.18 44.26 -40.87
C ALA A 11 22.09 43.75 -39.42
N ILE A 12 21.16 44.29 -38.64
CA ILE A 12 20.80 43.75 -37.34
C ILE A 12 19.97 42.49 -37.57
N ALA A 13 20.61 41.32 -37.41
CA ALA A 13 19.90 40.03 -37.37
C ALA A 13 19.19 39.92 -36.03
N LEU A 14 17.88 40.13 -36.03
CA LEU A 14 17.00 39.94 -34.86
C LEU A 14 16.82 38.44 -34.62
N CYS A 15 17.63 37.86 -33.72
CA CYS A 15 17.55 36.48 -33.33
C CYS A 15 16.36 36.33 -32.34
N THR A 16 15.16 36.06 -32.87
CA THR A 16 13.98 35.72 -32.07
C THR A 16 14.17 34.31 -31.49
N VAL A 17 14.68 34.24 -30.27
CA VAL A 17 14.70 33.01 -29.46
C VAL A 17 13.26 32.69 -29.08
N LEU A 18 12.67 31.73 -29.81
CA LEU A 18 11.40 31.11 -29.42
C LEU A 18 11.63 30.31 -28.15
N PHE A 19 11.34 30.90 -26.98
CA PHE A 19 11.14 30.16 -25.74
C PHE A 19 9.90 29.28 -25.94
N VAL A 20 10.10 28.04 -26.33
CA VAL A 20 9.08 27.01 -26.19
C VAL A 20 8.94 26.77 -24.68
N SER A 21 8.07 27.55 -24.06
CA SER A 21 7.62 27.29 -22.71
C SER A 21 6.88 25.95 -22.74
N CYS A 22 7.49 24.89 -22.25
CA CYS A 22 6.79 23.66 -21.91
C CYS A 22 5.77 24.01 -20.84
N GLN A 23 4.58 24.42 -21.24
CA GLN A 23 3.44 24.52 -20.35
C GLN A 23 3.12 23.09 -19.92
N ARG A 24 3.58 22.71 -18.71
CA ARG A 24 3.05 21.53 -18.03
C ARG A 24 1.56 21.81 -17.86
N THR A 25 0.74 21.08 -18.57
CA THR A 25 -0.71 21.09 -18.35
C THR A 25 -0.93 20.83 -16.86
N PRO A 26 -1.61 21.70 -16.12
CA PRO A 26 -1.86 21.44 -14.71
C PRO A 26 -2.64 20.11 -14.60
N ALA A 27 -2.19 19.23 -13.74
CA ALA A 27 -2.90 17.99 -13.45
C ALA A 27 -4.33 18.35 -13.05
N SER A 28 -5.32 17.77 -13.71
CA SER A 28 -6.70 18.03 -13.36
C SER A 28 -7.00 17.33 -12.03
N THR A 29 -7.68 18.02 -11.12
CA THR A 29 -8.09 17.45 -9.85
C THR A 29 -9.60 17.31 -9.82
N LYS A 30 -10.08 16.16 -9.35
CA LYS A 30 -11.50 15.96 -9.00
C LYS A 30 -11.64 15.97 -7.49
N ARG A 31 -12.79 16.45 -7.01
CA ARG A 31 -13.13 16.51 -5.59
C ARG A 31 -14.41 15.73 -5.35
N TYR A 32 -14.41 14.92 -4.32
CA TYR A 32 -15.55 14.10 -3.95
C TYR A 32 -15.89 14.36 -2.48
N PRO A 33 -17.18 14.58 -2.14
CA PRO A 33 -17.59 14.64 -0.76
C PRO A 33 -17.31 13.30 -0.07
N PHE A 34 -16.76 13.37 1.12
CA PHE A 34 -16.33 12.22 1.89
C PHE A 34 -16.88 12.27 3.31
N ARG A 35 -17.24 11.12 3.84
CA ARG A 35 -17.54 10.90 5.24
C ARG A 35 -16.86 9.64 5.70
N GLY A 36 -16.53 9.58 6.98
CA GLY A 36 -15.92 8.38 7.56
C GLY A 36 -15.63 8.57 9.03
N ARG A 37 -15.10 7.51 9.62
CA ARG A 37 -14.67 7.48 11.01
C ARG A 37 -13.16 7.32 11.07
N VAL A 38 -12.50 8.15 11.87
CA VAL A 38 -11.05 8.05 12.11
C VAL A 38 -10.77 6.81 12.94
N VAL A 39 -9.98 5.89 12.39
CA VAL A 39 -9.55 4.65 13.05
C VAL A 39 -8.24 4.86 13.79
N SER A 40 -7.25 5.46 13.12
CA SER A 40 -5.96 5.82 13.71
C SER A 40 -5.39 7.06 13.05
N VAL A 41 -4.48 7.73 13.75
CA VAL A 41 -3.78 8.93 13.28
C VAL A 41 -2.28 8.69 13.33
N ASP A 42 -1.61 8.89 12.21
CA ASP A 42 -0.15 8.86 12.06
C ASP A 42 0.35 10.29 11.83
N ALA A 43 0.51 11.04 12.93
CA ALA A 43 0.89 12.44 12.87
C ALA A 43 2.29 12.67 12.25
N PRO A 44 3.33 11.86 12.50
CA PRO A 44 4.62 11.97 11.82
C PRO A 44 4.54 11.90 10.30
N ASN A 45 3.68 11.02 9.75
CA ASN A 45 3.51 10.81 8.32
C ASN A 45 2.34 11.64 7.73
N GLN A 46 1.72 12.50 8.55
CA GLN A 46 0.60 13.35 8.13
C GLN A 46 -0.53 12.56 7.48
N SER A 47 -0.82 11.39 8.00
CA SER A 47 -1.83 10.47 7.47
C SER A 47 -2.74 9.94 8.56
N ALA A 48 -3.92 9.49 8.16
CA ALA A 48 -4.88 8.85 9.04
C ALA A 48 -5.55 7.67 8.33
N LEU A 49 -5.71 6.57 9.04
CA LEU A 49 -6.55 5.47 8.61
C LEU A 49 -8.01 5.84 8.93
N ILE A 50 -8.84 5.89 7.91
CA ILE A 50 -10.24 6.28 8.03
C ILE A 50 -11.12 5.20 7.43
N ASP A 51 -12.09 4.73 8.20
CA ASP A 51 -13.16 3.88 7.73
C ASP A 51 -14.18 4.78 7.00
N GLY A 52 -14.05 4.82 5.68
CA GLY A 52 -14.80 5.73 4.81
C GLY A 52 -16.09 5.12 4.31
N ASP A 53 -17.12 5.97 4.22
CA ASP A 53 -18.36 5.65 3.53
C ASP A 53 -18.13 5.54 2.02
N ASP A 54 -19.12 4.99 1.32
CA ASP A 54 -19.15 4.93 -0.14
C ASP A 54 -19.03 6.33 -0.78
N ILE A 55 -18.15 6.46 -1.77
CA ILE A 55 -17.97 7.67 -2.56
C ILE A 55 -18.52 7.41 -3.97
N PRO A 56 -19.78 7.80 -4.25
CA PRO A 56 -20.42 7.50 -5.52
C PRO A 56 -19.59 7.96 -6.73
N GLY A 57 -19.35 7.05 -7.66
CA GLY A 57 -18.58 7.32 -8.88
C GLY A 57 -17.07 7.38 -8.70
N PHE A 58 -16.56 7.03 -7.50
CA PHE A 58 -15.12 6.96 -7.25
C PHE A 58 -14.71 5.68 -6.51
N MET A 59 -15.28 5.40 -5.34
CA MET A 59 -14.78 4.31 -4.49
C MET A 59 -15.89 3.77 -3.59
N LEU A 60 -15.89 2.47 -3.34
CA LEU A 60 -16.78 1.81 -2.37
C LEU A 60 -16.34 2.11 -0.93
N ALA A 61 -17.26 1.95 0.03
CA ALA A 61 -16.98 2.08 1.45
C ALA A 61 -15.83 1.15 1.88
N MET A 62 -14.76 1.72 2.42
CA MET A 62 -13.60 0.94 2.90
C MET A 62 -12.74 1.75 3.85
N ALA A 63 -11.96 1.04 4.68
CA ALA A 63 -10.93 1.68 5.49
C ALA A 63 -9.66 1.87 4.67
N MET A 64 -9.23 3.10 4.50
CA MET A 64 -8.02 3.49 3.78
C MET A 64 -7.20 4.52 4.54
N THR A 65 -5.90 4.53 4.26
CA THR A 65 -5.03 5.60 4.70
C THR A 65 -5.09 6.76 3.74
N TYR A 66 -5.38 7.92 4.30
CA TYR A 66 -5.39 9.18 3.55
C TYR A 66 -4.30 10.09 4.08
N LYS A 67 -3.57 10.74 3.18
CA LYS A 67 -2.78 11.93 3.52
C LYS A 67 -3.73 13.05 3.91
N ILE A 68 -3.34 13.85 4.91
CA ILE A 68 -4.15 14.97 5.40
C ILE A 68 -3.52 16.27 4.95
N LYS A 69 -4.31 17.10 4.28
CA LYS A 69 -3.90 18.46 3.89
C LYS A 69 -4.94 19.48 4.35
N PRO A 70 -4.52 20.67 4.80
CA PRO A 70 -3.13 21.00 5.11
C PRO A 70 -2.61 20.18 6.32
N PRO A 71 -1.28 20.04 6.49
CA PRO A 71 -0.68 19.17 7.52
C PRO A 71 -1.15 19.42 8.95
N GLU A 72 -1.45 20.66 9.28
CA GLU A 72 -1.97 21.05 10.60
C GLU A 72 -3.34 20.47 10.93
N ALA A 73 -4.13 20.12 9.92
CA ALA A 73 -5.47 19.56 10.11
C ALA A 73 -5.45 18.21 10.84
N ILE A 74 -4.32 17.49 10.79
CA ILE A 74 -4.16 16.22 11.49
C ILE A 74 -4.27 16.36 13.02
N LYS A 75 -3.94 17.53 13.56
CA LYS A 75 -4.03 17.81 14.99
C LYS A 75 -5.46 17.96 15.50
N ASN A 76 -6.41 18.13 14.58
CA ASN A 76 -7.81 18.40 14.89
C ASN A 76 -8.67 17.14 14.82
N ILE A 77 -8.08 15.98 14.52
CA ILE A 77 -8.77 14.69 14.45
C ILE A 77 -8.14 13.69 15.41
N ALA A 78 -8.97 12.86 15.98
CA ALA A 78 -8.58 11.81 16.90
C ALA A 78 -9.25 10.48 16.54
N PRO A 79 -8.66 9.34 16.91
CA PRO A 79 -9.33 8.05 16.76
C PRO A 79 -10.72 8.08 17.38
N GLY A 80 -11.73 7.68 16.60
CA GLY A 80 -13.13 7.71 17.00
C GLY A 80 -13.96 8.86 16.47
N ASP A 81 -13.33 9.88 15.98
CA ASP A 81 -14.06 11.00 15.41
C ASP A 81 -14.79 10.59 14.14
N SER A 82 -16.04 10.97 14.02
CA SER A 82 -16.73 11.01 12.73
C SER A 82 -16.38 12.30 12.03
N ILE A 83 -16.00 12.21 10.76
CA ILE A 83 -15.59 13.36 9.96
C ILE A 83 -16.39 13.48 8.67
N SER A 84 -16.50 14.71 8.20
CA SER A 84 -16.79 15.02 6.81
C SER A 84 -15.59 15.75 6.21
N ALA A 85 -15.28 15.47 4.94
CA ALA A 85 -14.12 16.00 4.25
C ALA A 85 -14.36 16.01 2.73
N GLU A 86 -13.35 16.40 1.98
CA GLU A 86 -13.27 16.20 0.53
C GLU A 86 -12.07 15.32 0.20
N VAL A 87 -12.31 14.23 -0.55
CA VAL A 87 -11.21 13.51 -1.22
C VAL A 87 -10.83 14.27 -2.47
N VAL A 88 -9.60 14.74 -2.53
CA VAL A 88 -9.02 15.37 -3.72
C VAL A 88 -8.21 14.33 -4.45
N VAL A 89 -8.53 14.12 -5.71
CA VAL A 89 -7.91 13.11 -6.57
C VAL A 89 -7.22 13.80 -7.73
N VAL A 90 -5.94 13.54 -7.91
CA VAL A 90 -5.16 14.01 -9.06
C VAL A 90 -5.35 13.02 -10.20
N GLN A 91 -6.00 13.47 -11.27
CA GLN A 91 -6.20 12.63 -12.45
C GLN A 91 -4.90 12.44 -13.22
N GLY A 92 -4.69 11.24 -13.78
CA GLY A 92 -3.69 10.99 -14.79
C GLY A 92 -3.89 11.88 -16.04
N LYS A 93 -2.94 11.84 -16.95
CA LYS A 93 -2.97 12.68 -18.16
C LYS A 93 -4.14 12.35 -19.11
N ASN A 94 -4.67 11.13 -19.02
CA ASN A 94 -5.83 10.67 -19.77
C ASN A 94 -6.95 10.30 -18.79
N THR A 95 -8.21 10.43 -19.23
CA THR A 95 -9.39 10.12 -18.39
C THR A 95 -9.49 8.66 -17.96
N ASP A 96 -8.78 7.76 -18.65
CA ASP A 96 -8.74 6.33 -18.39
C ASP A 96 -7.49 5.90 -17.57
N GLU A 97 -6.62 6.87 -17.25
CA GLU A 97 -5.46 6.62 -16.39
C GLU A 97 -5.87 6.67 -14.91
N GLU A 98 -5.27 5.78 -14.12
CA GLU A 98 -5.41 5.75 -12.67
C GLU A 98 -5.06 7.09 -12.01
N PRO A 99 -5.70 7.44 -10.89
CA PRO A 99 -5.32 8.60 -10.09
C PRO A 99 -3.84 8.53 -9.68
N THR A 100 -3.10 9.61 -9.85
CA THR A 100 -1.68 9.65 -9.52
C THR A 100 -1.38 10.05 -8.07
N ASP A 101 -2.34 10.69 -7.40
CA ASP A 101 -2.28 11.02 -5.96
C ASP A 101 -3.69 11.33 -5.43
N TYR A 102 -3.89 11.15 -4.11
CA TYR A 102 -5.14 11.52 -3.45
C TYR A 102 -4.89 11.90 -1.98
N TRP A 103 -5.72 12.78 -1.42
CA TRP A 103 -5.64 13.20 -0.02
C TRP A 103 -6.98 13.74 0.46
N LEU A 104 -7.13 13.97 1.77
CA LEU A 104 -8.27 14.64 2.37
C LEU A 104 -7.97 16.11 2.64
N GLU A 105 -8.96 16.96 2.30
CA GLU A 105 -8.99 18.38 2.62
C GLU A 105 -10.34 18.75 3.27
N ASN A 106 -10.41 19.96 3.83
CA ASN A 106 -11.64 20.53 4.38
C ASN A 106 -12.30 19.65 5.46
N ILE A 107 -11.44 19.01 6.28
CA ILE A 107 -11.87 18.06 7.31
C ILE A 107 -12.63 18.81 8.40
N LYS A 108 -13.85 18.33 8.70
CA LYS A 108 -14.68 18.81 9.82
C LYS A 108 -15.05 17.61 10.68
N VAL A 109 -14.78 17.68 11.96
CA VAL A 109 -15.28 16.70 12.91
C VAL A 109 -16.78 16.95 13.09
N THR A 110 -17.57 15.93 12.79
CA THR A 110 -19.03 15.98 12.85
C THR A 110 -19.61 15.31 14.08
N GLY A 111 -18.76 14.54 14.77
CA GLY A 111 -19.10 13.89 16.04
C GLY A 111 -17.85 13.41 16.73
N HIS A 112 -17.79 13.62 18.04
CA HIS A 112 -16.80 13.02 18.92
C HIS A 112 -17.45 11.81 19.59
N SER A 113 -16.94 10.62 19.33
CA SER A 113 -17.32 9.48 20.15
C SER A 113 -16.49 9.56 21.44
N GLY A 114 -17.07 10.02 22.52
CA GLY A 114 -16.43 10.10 23.85
C GLY A 114 -16.04 8.74 24.45
N SER A 115 -16.33 7.67 23.78
CA SER A 115 -15.69 6.36 23.91
C SER A 115 -14.69 6.23 22.78
N ALA A 116 -13.50 5.69 23.03
CA ALA A 116 -12.70 5.11 21.96
C ALA A 116 -13.67 4.38 21.01
N PRO A 117 -13.61 4.60 19.69
CA PRO A 117 -14.61 4.08 18.78
C PRO A 117 -14.82 2.62 19.16
N ALA A 118 -16.07 2.18 19.21
CA ALA A 118 -16.28 0.78 18.98
C ALA A 118 -15.53 0.52 17.68
N LYS A 119 -14.37 -0.16 17.77
CA LYS A 119 -13.55 -0.51 16.61
C LYS A 119 -14.52 -0.91 15.51
N PRO A 120 -14.37 -0.49 14.25
CA PRO A 120 -15.18 -0.99 13.17
C PRO A 120 -15.35 -2.48 13.43
N ALA A 121 -16.56 -3.03 13.34
CA ALA A 121 -16.85 -4.41 13.75
C ALA A 121 -15.85 -5.43 13.15
N ALA A 122 -15.06 -5.00 12.16
CA ALA A 122 -13.99 -5.74 11.49
C ALA A 122 -12.57 -5.46 12.03
N MET A 123 -12.27 -4.32 12.70
CA MET A 123 -10.93 -4.04 13.20
C MET A 123 -10.91 -3.97 14.74
N GLN A 124 -10.82 -5.12 15.38
CA GLN A 124 -10.73 -5.17 16.85
C GLN A 124 -9.32 -4.87 17.35
N ARG A 125 -8.29 -4.89 16.49
CA ARG A 125 -6.90 -4.69 16.87
C ARG A 125 -6.11 -3.98 15.76
N ILE A 126 -5.23 -3.06 16.17
CA ILE A 126 -4.16 -2.51 15.34
C ILE A 126 -2.90 -3.29 15.70
N PRO A 127 -2.18 -3.88 14.71
CA PRO A 127 -0.90 -4.55 14.98
C PRO A 127 0.14 -3.56 15.50
N GLU A 128 0.81 -3.91 16.60
CA GLU A 128 1.80 -3.04 17.22
C GLU A 128 3.18 -3.70 17.27
N PRO A 129 4.28 -2.93 17.19
CA PRO A 129 5.62 -3.45 17.40
C PRO A 129 5.71 -4.16 18.77
N GLY A 130 6.33 -5.35 18.79
CA GLY A 130 6.43 -6.20 19.97
C GLY A 130 5.31 -7.24 20.11
N ASP A 131 4.22 -7.12 19.38
CA ASP A 131 3.15 -8.11 19.36
C ASP A 131 3.66 -9.47 18.92
N GLN A 132 3.37 -10.50 19.70
CA GLN A 132 3.72 -11.88 19.37
C GLN A 132 2.73 -12.44 18.36
N VAL A 133 3.22 -12.78 17.15
CA VAL A 133 2.39 -13.37 16.10
C VAL A 133 1.99 -14.78 16.48
N PRO A 134 0.67 -15.10 16.54
CA PRO A 134 0.17 -16.44 16.78
C PRO A 134 0.57 -17.41 15.68
N ASP A 135 0.57 -18.69 15.98
CA ASP A 135 0.82 -19.73 14.99
C ASP A 135 -0.45 -20.00 14.17
N PHE A 136 -0.57 -19.32 13.04
CA PHE A 136 -1.68 -19.50 12.12
C PHE A 136 -1.34 -20.61 11.11
N ALA A 137 -2.30 -21.53 10.93
CA ALA A 137 -2.21 -22.56 9.90
C ALA A 137 -2.73 -22.05 8.55
N LEU A 138 -1.97 -22.31 7.49
CA LEU A 138 -2.27 -21.91 6.12
C LEU A 138 -2.07 -23.12 5.19
N ILE A 139 -2.59 -23.04 3.98
CA ILE A 139 -2.34 -24.00 2.89
C ILE A 139 -1.57 -23.24 1.81
N ASN A 140 -0.35 -23.66 1.51
CA ASN A 140 0.49 -22.98 0.54
C ASN A 140 0.15 -23.36 -0.92
N GLN A 141 0.79 -22.69 -1.87
CA GLN A 141 0.63 -22.87 -3.32
C GLN A 141 0.98 -24.30 -3.82
N ASN A 142 1.55 -25.16 -2.97
CA ASN A 142 1.79 -26.57 -3.25
C ASN A 142 0.76 -27.50 -2.61
N GLY A 143 -0.28 -26.94 -1.98
CA GLY A 143 -1.30 -27.71 -1.26
C GLY A 143 -0.81 -28.26 0.09
N LYS A 144 0.34 -27.83 0.57
CA LYS A 144 0.89 -28.26 1.86
C LYS A 144 0.41 -27.35 2.97
N GLN A 145 0.09 -27.95 4.10
CA GLN A 145 -0.16 -27.19 5.33
C GLN A 145 1.17 -26.59 5.81
N VAL A 146 1.18 -25.31 6.05
CA VAL A 146 2.27 -24.52 6.59
C VAL A 146 1.78 -23.71 7.79
N SER A 147 2.67 -23.28 8.66
CA SER A 147 2.33 -22.43 9.78
C SER A 147 3.32 -21.27 9.90
N LEU A 148 2.88 -20.16 10.52
CA LEU A 148 3.76 -19.00 10.69
C LEU A 148 4.98 -19.32 11.57
N LYS A 149 4.84 -20.31 12.45
CA LYS A 149 5.93 -20.78 13.32
C LYS A 149 7.12 -21.36 12.54
N GLN A 150 6.90 -21.92 11.35
CA GLN A 150 7.99 -22.47 10.52
C GLN A 150 9.01 -21.43 10.07
N TYR A 151 8.62 -20.16 10.06
CA TYR A 151 9.50 -19.06 9.67
C TYR A 151 10.34 -18.50 10.83
N ARG A 152 10.20 -19.05 12.04
CA ARG A 152 11.06 -18.68 13.18
C ARG A 152 12.52 -18.81 12.86
N GLY A 153 13.34 -17.90 13.39
CA GLY A 153 14.76 -17.81 13.02
C GLY A 153 15.03 -17.06 11.71
N LYS A 154 13.96 -16.59 11.04
CA LYS A 154 14.04 -15.72 9.86
C LYS A 154 13.20 -14.48 10.06
N VAL A 155 13.58 -13.39 9.43
CA VAL A 155 12.68 -12.25 9.25
C VAL A 155 11.61 -12.68 8.25
N LEU A 156 10.34 -12.46 8.59
CA LEU A 156 9.21 -12.76 7.72
C LEU A 156 8.51 -11.46 7.33
N LEU A 157 8.38 -11.23 6.03
CA LEU A 157 7.55 -10.17 5.48
C LEU A 157 6.23 -10.76 4.98
N VAL A 158 5.13 -10.29 5.56
CA VAL A 158 3.77 -10.77 5.24
C VAL A 158 2.97 -9.66 4.58
N THR A 159 2.27 -9.96 3.51
CA THR A 159 1.23 -9.09 2.94
C THR A 159 -0.04 -9.88 2.64
N PHE A 160 -1.14 -9.16 2.44
CA PHE A 160 -2.45 -9.75 2.19
C PHE A 160 -2.94 -9.36 0.80
N ILE A 161 -3.45 -10.34 0.06
CA ILE A 161 -3.89 -10.20 -1.33
C ILE A 161 -5.13 -11.02 -1.61
N TYR A 162 -5.74 -10.83 -2.78
CA TYR A 162 -6.53 -11.85 -3.48
C TYR A 162 -6.23 -11.79 -4.98
N THR A 163 -6.20 -12.97 -5.64
CA THR A 163 -5.60 -13.08 -6.99
C THR A 163 -6.39 -12.40 -8.08
N ARG A 164 -7.70 -12.21 -7.89
CA ARG A 164 -8.62 -11.58 -8.83
C ARG A 164 -8.91 -10.10 -8.54
N CYS A 165 -8.05 -9.44 -7.75
CA CYS A 165 -8.14 -8.00 -7.50
C CYS A 165 -7.96 -7.23 -8.82
N PRO A 166 -8.96 -6.44 -9.27
CA PRO A 166 -8.87 -5.73 -10.54
C PRO A 166 -8.21 -4.35 -10.41
N PHE A 167 -7.86 -3.94 -9.19
CA PHE A 167 -7.35 -2.61 -8.91
C PHE A 167 -5.82 -2.59 -8.90
N PRO A 168 -5.15 -1.98 -9.90
CA PRO A 168 -3.69 -1.98 -10.05
C PRO A 168 -2.95 -1.46 -8.82
N ASP A 169 -3.49 -0.45 -8.15
CA ASP A 169 -2.87 0.17 -6.97
C ASP A 169 -3.02 -0.63 -5.66
N PHE A 170 -3.73 -1.75 -5.69
CA PHE A 170 -3.95 -2.60 -4.53
C PHE A 170 -3.09 -3.87 -4.57
N CYS A 171 -3.71 -5.05 -4.69
CA CYS A 171 -2.98 -6.32 -4.67
C CYS A 171 -1.91 -6.44 -5.76
N PRO A 172 -2.13 -5.98 -7.02
CA PRO A 172 -1.08 -6.01 -8.03
C PRO A 172 0.13 -5.16 -7.64
N ARG A 173 -0.08 -3.94 -7.10
CA ARG A 173 1.00 -3.09 -6.60
C ARG A 173 1.77 -3.74 -5.46
N MET A 174 1.07 -4.33 -4.48
CA MET A 174 1.73 -5.05 -3.38
C MET A 174 2.57 -6.22 -3.88
N SER A 175 2.05 -6.98 -4.82
CA SER A 175 2.78 -8.09 -5.43
C SER A 175 3.99 -7.61 -6.25
N GLY A 176 3.88 -6.50 -6.97
CA GLY A 176 4.99 -5.86 -7.68
C GLY A 176 6.09 -5.39 -6.73
N ASN A 177 5.72 -4.76 -5.62
CA ASN A 177 6.67 -4.35 -4.58
C ASN A 177 7.39 -5.57 -3.96
N PHE A 178 6.68 -6.68 -3.73
CA PHE A 178 7.29 -7.92 -3.24
C PHE A 178 8.23 -8.56 -4.25
N ALA A 179 7.92 -8.48 -5.55
CA ALA A 179 8.83 -8.94 -6.61
C ALA A 179 10.12 -8.10 -6.63
N GLU A 180 10.02 -6.79 -6.47
CA GLU A 180 11.20 -5.91 -6.38
C GLU A 180 12.02 -6.19 -5.11
N ILE A 181 11.35 -6.40 -3.96
CA ILE A 181 12.02 -6.80 -2.72
C ILE A 181 12.75 -8.14 -2.91
N LEU A 182 12.10 -9.13 -3.54
CA LEU A 182 12.73 -10.43 -3.81
C LEU A 182 14.02 -10.27 -4.62
N LYS A 183 13.98 -9.46 -5.67
CA LYS A 183 15.17 -9.16 -6.49
C LYS A 183 16.29 -8.55 -5.66
N GLN A 184 16.01 -7.55 -4.82
CA GLN A 184 17.00 -6.93 -3.95
C GLN A 184 17.55 -7.92 -2.90
N LEU A 185 16.72 -8.84 -2.40
CA LEU A 185 17.16 -9.93 -1.51
C LEU A 185 18.04 -10.96 -2.20
N GLU A 186 17.88 -11.19 -3.51
CA GLU A 186 18.74 -12.05 -4.30
C GLU A 186 20.11 -11.41 -4.54
N GLU A 187 20.16 -10.12 -4.77
CA GLU A 187 21.38 -9.32 -4.87
C GLU A 187 22.12 -9.25 -3.53
N ASN A 188 21.40 -9.11 -2.41
CA ASN A 188 21.96 -9.13 -1.05
C ASN A 188 21.81 -10.53 -0.41
N ARG A 189 22.74 -11.44 -0.72
CA ARG A 189 22.67 -12.84 -0.26
C ARG A 189 22.57 -12.99 1.26
N SER A 190 23.27 -12.16 2.03
CA SER A 190 23.24 -12.20 3.50
C SER A 190 21.84 -11.93 4.04
N LEU A 191 21.23 -10.85 3.61
CA LEU A 191 19.87 -10.48 3.99
C LEU A 191 18.84 -11.49 3.45
N GLY A 192 19.00 -11.90 2.19
CA GLY A 192 18.10 -12.84 1.54
C GLY A 192 18.07 -14.25 2.16
N GLN A 193 19.19 -14.73 2.70
CA GLN A 193 19.22 -16.00 3.42
C GLN A 193 18.42 -15.95 4.72
N GLN A 194 18.33 -14.79 5.33
CA GLN A 194 17.66 -14.55 6.62
C GLN A 194 16.22 -14.05 6.49
N THR A 195 15.75 -13.77 5.26
CA THR A 195 14.40 -13.22 5.02
C THR A 195 13.54 -14.22 4.24
N ARG A 196 12.23 -14.22 4.54
CA ARG A 196 11.19 -14.94 3.81
C ARG A 196 10.04 -13.99 3.50
N LEU A 197 9.43 -14.19 2.36
CA LEU A 197 8.24 -13.43 1.91
C LEU A 197 7.03 -14.37 1.92
N LEU A 198 5.89 -13.86 2.35
CA LEU A 198 4.64 -14.58 2.40
C LEU A 198 3.49 -13.66 1.95
N SER A 199 2.81 -14.04 0.88
CA SER A 199 1.54 -13.44 0.47
C SER A 199 0.39 -14.33 0.92
N VAL A 200 -0.48 -13.80 1.78
CA VAL A 200 -1.65 -14.52 2.31
C VAL A 200 -2.89 -14.04 1.57
N SER A 201 -3.60 -14.97 0.95
CA SER A 201 -4.89 -14.66 0.34
C SER A 201 -6.00 -14.59 1.39
N PHE A 202 -6.89 -13.60 1.24
CA PHE A 202 -8.15 -13.52 1.99
C PHE A 202 -9.40 -13.92 1.18
N ASP A 203 -9.21 -14.66 0.06
CA ASP A 203 -10.28 -15.21 -0.80
C ASP A 203 -10.19 -16.75 -0.88
N PRO A 204 -10.40 -17.46 0.25
CA PRO A 204 -10.19 -18.91 0.30
C PRO A 204 -11.15 -19.72 -0.58
N GLU A 205 -12.25 -19.13 -1.00
CA GLU A 205 -13.21 -19.80 -1.90
C GLU A 205 -12.71 -19.86 -3.34
N HIS A 206 -11.90 -18.89 -3.75
CA HIS A 206 -11.37 -18.78 -5.11
C HIS A 206 -9.88 -19.14 -5.21
N ASP A 207 -9.08 -18.69 -4.28
CA ASP A 207 -7.62 -18.76 -4.32
C ASP A 207 -7.11 -20.14 -3.87
N THR A 208 -7.41 -21.16 -4.68
CA THR A 208 -6.88 -22.52 -4.48
C THR A 208 -5.37 -22.56 -4.61
N PRO A 209 -4.68 -23.61 -4.11
CA PRO A 209 -3.22 -23.74 -4.27
C PRO A 209 -2.76 -23.58 -5.72
N LYS A 210 -3.50 -24.12 -6.69
CA LYS A 210 -3.18 -23.99 -8.12
C LYS A 210 -3.30 -22.55 -8.60
N VAL A 211 -4.34 -21.84 -8.17
CA VAL A 211 -4.56 -20.41 -8.52
C VAL A 211 -3.42 -19.57 -7.94
N LEU A 212 -3.09 -19.75 -6.65
CA LEU A 212 -1.98 -19.07 -5.99
C LEU A 212 -0.64 -19.33 -6.68
N ARG A 213 -0.37 -20.57 -7.08
CA ARG A 213 0.86 -20.93 -7.81
C ARG A 213 0.97 -20.20 -9.15
N ASN A 214 -0.11 -20.17 -9.93
CA ASN A 214 -0.14 -19.48 -11.21
C ASN A 214 0.02 -17.96 -11.05
N TYR A 215 -0.65 -17.39 -10.06
CA TYR A 215 -0.51 -15.98 -9.70
C TYR A 215 0.92 -15.65 -9.30
N ALA A 216 1.55 -16.45 -8.44
CA ALA A 216 2.93 -16.29 -8.03
C ALA A 216 3.90 -16.22 -9.22
N PHE A 217 3.77 -17.15 -10.16
CA PHE A 217 4.58 -17.16 -11.37
C PHE A 217 4.36 -15.93 -12.25
N SER A 218 3.12 -15.48 -12.35
CA SER A 218 2.78 -14.27 -13.11
C SER A 218 3.44 -13.01 -12.51
N VAL A 219 3.28 -12.78 -11.21
CA VAL A 219 3.78 -11.56 -10.55
C VAL A 219 5.30 -11.55 -10.36
N ALA A 220 5.92 -12.74 -10.25
CA ALA A 220 7.37 -12.88 -10.17
C ALA A 220 8.05 -13.01 -11.55
N HIS A 221 7.27 -13.00 -12.64
CA HIS A 221 7.76 -13.14 -14.01
C HIS A 221 8.68 -14.35 -14.21
N THR A 222 8.35 -15.48 -13.60
CA THR A 222 9.13 -16.72 -13.64
C THR A 222 8.23 -17.95 -13.67
N HIS A 223 8.78 -19.07 -14.09
CA HIS A 223 8.14 -20.40 -13.95
C HIS A 223 9.00 -21.34 -13.09
N ASP A 224 10.07 -20.83 -12.49
CA ASP A 224 10.93 -21.61 -11.60
C ASP A 224 10.27 -21.78 -10.23
N ALA A 225 10.05 -23.03 -9.86
CA ALA A 225 9.52 -23.38 -8.54
C ALA A 225 10.49 -23.06 -7.38
N GLY A 226 11.76 -22.78 -7.66
CA GLY A 226 12.73 -22.25 -6.70
C GLY A 226 12.29 -20.95 -6.06
N LEU A 227 11.41 -20.17 -6.72
CA LEU A 227 10.72 -19.00 -6.16
C LEU A 227 10.17 -19.27 -4.75
N PHE A 228 9.53 -20.42 -4.56
CA PHE A 228 8.84 -20.75 -3.31
C PHE A 228 9.78 -21.05 -2.12
N ASN A 229 11.07 -21.15 -2.36
CA ASN A 229 12.05 -21.20 -1.28
C ASN A 229 12.22 -19.85 -0.56
N ARG A 230 11.78 -18.76 -1.18
CA ARG A 230 11.92 -17.40 -0.67
C ARG A 230 10.59 -16.66 -0.54
N TRP A 231 9.66 -16.89 -1.44
CA TRP A 231 8.36 -16.24 -1.46
C TRP A 231 7.24 -17.26 -1.62
N GLU A 232 6.54 -17.53 -0.55
CA GLU A 232 5.39 -18.43 -0.54
C GLU A 232 4.07 -17.63 -0.66
N PHE A 233 3.09 -18.31 -1.25
CA PHE A 233 1.72 -17.84 -1.37
C PHE A 233 0.82 -18.85 -0.66
N ALA A 234 0.00 -18.38 0.25
CA ALA A 234 -0.82 -19.27 1.06
C ALA A 234 -2.21 -18.70 1.30
N VAL A 235 -3.12 -19.56 1.66
CA VAL A 235 -4.49 -19.22 1.99
C VAL A 235 -4.88 -19.90 3.30
N PRO A 236 -5.58 -19.22 4.24
CA PRO A 236 -6.13 -19.86 5.41
C PRO A 236 -7.38 -20.68 5.04
N ARG A 237 -7.83 -21.53 5.95
CA ARG A 237 -9.20 -22.02 5.88
C ARG A 237 -10.17 -20.85 6.07
N ALA A 238 -11.34 -20.92 5.43
CA ALA A 238 -12.34 -19.86 5.56
C ALA A 238 -12.74 -19.59 7.02
N SER A 239 -12.79 -20.61 7.86
CA SER A 239 -13.06 -20.46 9.31
C SER A 239 -11.97 -19.73 10.09
N ASP A 240 -10.72 -19.76 9.63
CA ASP A 240 -9.56 -19.17 10.32
C ASP A 240 -9.29 -17.74 9.85
N LEU A 241 -9.79 -17.38 8.65
CA LEU A 241 -9.56 -16.09 8.00
C LEU A 241 -9.94 -14.89 8.89
N PRO A 242 -11.10 -14.84 9.56
CA PRO A 242 -11.46 -13.68 10.37
C PRO A 242 -10.45 -13.39 11.48
N ARG A 243 -9.94 -14.42 12.14
CA ARG A 243 -8.95 -14.28 13.23
C ARG A 243 -7.59 -13.83 12.71
N ILE A 244 -7.19 -14.30 11.54
CA ILE A 244 -5.92 -13.90 10.89
C ILE A 244 -6.03 -12.46 10.43
N ALA A 245 -7.09 -12.10 9.74
CA ALA A 245 -7.35 -10.76 9.26
C ALA A 245 -7.38 -9.75 10.42
N GLU A 246 -8.10 -10.07 11.51
CA GLU A 246 -8.15 -9.25 12.71
C GLU A 246 -6.75 -9.02 13.29
N PHE A 247 -5.94 -10.08 13.44
CA PHE A 247 -4.61 -9.96 14.02
C PHE A 247 -3.69 -9.04 13.20
N PHE A 248 -3.75 -9.11 11.86
CA PHE A 248 -2.91 -8.33 10.96
C PHE A 248 -3.56 -7.01 10.50
N GLY A 249 -4.65 -6.58 11.11
CA GLY A 249 -5.32 -5.34 10.76
C GLY A 249 -5.89 -5.33 9.34
N VAL A 250 -6.25 -6.50 8.81
CA VAL A 250 -6.89 -6.64 7.50
C VAL A 250 -8.39 -6.48 7.64
N LEU A 251 -8.92 -5.45 7.01
CA LEU A 251 -10.35 -5.26 6.84
C LEU A 251 -10.72 -5.80 5.45
N TYR A 252 -11.73 -6.65 5.38
CA TYR A 252 -12.22 -7.17 4.10
C TYR A 252 -13.72 -7.41 4.15
N LYS A 253 -14.38 -7.17 3.03
CA LYS A 253 -15.83 -7.37 2.87
C LYS A 253 -16.11 -7.83 1.46
N PRO A 254 -16.62 -9.06 1.25
CA PRO A 254 -17.12 -9.48 -0.05
C PRO A 254 -18.33 -8.65 -0.46
N GLU A 255 -18.31 -8.09 -1.66
CA GLU A 255 -19.37 -7.25 -2.18
C GLU A 255 -19.40 -7.28 -3.72
N ASN A 256 -20.56 -7.56 -4.31
CA ASN A 256 -20.77 -7.58 -5.77
C ASN A 256 -19.71 -8.38 -6.57
N GLY A 257 -19.27 -9.52 -6.04
CA GLY A 257 -18.26 -10.36 -6.69
C GLY A 257 -16.82 -9.91 -6.53
N LEU A 258 -16.58 -8.78 -5.87
CA LEU A 258 -15.28 -8.26 -5.47
C LEU A 258 -15.08 -8.38 -3.96
N ILE A 259 -13.89 -8.07 -3.49
CA ILE A 259 -13.62 -7.97 -2.06
C ILE A 259 -13.04 -6.58 -1.80
N THR A 260 -13.84 -5.76 -1.15
CA THR A 260 -13.37 -4.48 -0.60
C THR A 260 -12.46 -4.74 0.57
N HIS A 261 -11.27 -4.14 0.59
CA HIS A 261 -10.26 -4.38 1.63
C HIS A 261 -9.29 -3.22 1.77
N ASN A 262 -8.65 -3.11 2.93
CA ASN A 262 -7.47 -2.28 3.10
C ASN A 262 -6.19 -3.05 2.72
N LEU A 263 -5.05 -2.34 2.67
CA LEU A 263 -3.74 -2.94 2.50
C LEU A 263 -3.04 -3.08 3.86
N SER A 264 -2.44 -4.24 4.08
CA SER A 264 -1.67 -4.55 5.29
C SER A 264 -0.41 -5.29 4.91
N THR A 265 0.74 -4.78 5.38
CA THR A 265 2.05 -5.43 5.23
C THR A 265 2.77 -5.39 6.57
N THR A 266 3.37 -6.51 7.00
CA THR A 266 3.95 -6.64 8.33
C THR A 266 5.34 -7.24 8.26
N VAL A 267 6.31 -6.60 8.92
CA VAL A 267 7.66 -7.13 9.17
C VAL A 267 7.65 -7.83 10.52
N ILE A 268 8.06 -9.09 10.53
CA ILE A 268 8.10 -9.96 11.70
C ILE A 268 9.54 -10.39 11.95
N ALA A 269 10.03 -10.19 13.15
CA ALA A 269 11.37 -10.58 13.58
C ALA A 269 11.55 -12.12 13.68
N PRO A 270 12.78 -12.62 13.74
CA PRO A 270 13.06 -14.07 13.89
C PRO A 270 12.43 -14.69 15.15
N ASP A 271 12.25 -13.94 16.23
CA ASP A 271 11.54 -14.36 17.44
C ASP A 271 10.03 -14.38 17.26
N GLY A 272 9.55 -13.85 16.12
CA GLY A 272 8.16 -13.79 15.69
C GLY A 272 7.34 -12.68 16.29
N LYS A 273 7.98 -11.65 16.75
CA LYS A 273 7.30 -10.41 17.12
C LYS A 273 7.19 -9.48 15.93
N ILE A 274 6.14 -8.70 15.90
CA ILE A 274 6.00 -7.63 14.93
C ILE A 274 7.09 -6.59 15.18
N VAL A 275 7.86 -6.27 14.12
CA VAL A 275 8.80 -5.15 14.11
C VAL A 275 8.09 -3.89 13.66
N LYS A 276 7.32 -4.02 12.58
CA LYS A 276 6.59 -2.91 12.00
C LYS A 276 5.38 -3.40 11.21
N TRP A 277 4.32 -2.64 11.29
CA TRP A 277 3.13 -2.79 10.49
C TRP A 277 2.96 -1.58 9.57
N TYR A 278 2.78 -1.85 8.30
CA TYR A 278 2.50 -0.88 7.27
C TYR A 278 1.04 -1.01 6.85
N HIS A 279 0.26 0.01 7.13
CA HIS A 279 -1.09 0.11 6.60
C HIS A 279 -1.09 0.93 5.30
N GLY A 280 -1.95 0.57 4.34
CA GLY A 280 -1.96 1.22 3.03
C GLY A 280 -0.82 0.78 2.10
N GLY A 281 -0.73 1.44 0.95
CA GLY A 281 0.22 1.12 -0.12
C GLY A 281 1.31 2.17 -0.35
N ASP A 282 1.36 3.24 0.47
CA ASP A 282 2.25 4.39 0.21
C ASP A 282 3.69 4.21 0.69
N TRP A 283 4.02 3.06 1.28
CA TRP A 283 5.36 2.75 1.73
C TRP A 283 6.32 2.48 0.55
N GLN A 284 7.58 2.86 0.73
CA GLN A 284 8.62 2.65 -0.27
C GLN A 284 9.38 1.35 0.00
N VAL A 285 9.74 0.64 -1.07
CA VAL A 285 10.56 -0.59 -0.99
C VAL A 285 11.87 -0.33 -0.23
N SER A 286 12.51 0.82 -0.46
CA SER A 286 13.75 1.21 0.23
C SER A 286 13.62 1.29 1.75
N ASP A 287 12.48 1.75 2.26
CA ASP A 287 12.26 1.88 3.70
C ASP A 287 11.97 0.52 4.32
N LEU A 288 11.21 -0.30 3.62
CA LEU A 288 10.94 -1.67 4.05
C LEU A 288 12.22 -2.52 4.06
N MET A 289 13.11 -2.37 3.08
CA MET A 289 14.42 -3.04 3.06
C MET A 289 15.31 -2.64 4.25
N LYS A 290 15.26 -1.37 4.72
CA LYS A 290 15.94 -0.94 5.95
C LYS A 290 15.36 -1.65 7.17
N ASP A 291 14.03 -1.74 7.27
CA ASP A 291 13.37 -2.40 8.39
C ASP A 291 13.63 -3.92 8.41
N LEU A 292 13.71 -4.58 7.24
CA LEU A 292 14.15 -5.98 7.15
C LEU A 292 15.57 -6.17 7.68
N SER A 293 16.48 -5.27 7.32
CA SER A 293 17.87 -5.31 7.79
C SER A 293 17.96 -5.06 9.30
N GLY A 294 17.18 -4.10 9.82
CA GLY A 294 17.09 -3.79 11.24
C GLY A 294 16.54 -4.94 12.06
N ALA A 295 15.54 -5.67 11.52
CA ALA A 295 14.90 -6.80 12.21
C ALA A 295 15.85 -7.97 12.47
N ILE A 296 16.91 -8.14 11.67
CA ILE A 296 17.93 -9.15 11.89
C ILE A 296 18.80 -8.79 13.10
N SER A 297 19.15 -7.52 13.23
CA SER A 297 20.07 -7.03 14.27
C SER A 297 19.45 -7.04 15.68
N HIS A 298 18.14 -7.04 15.81
CA HIS A 298 17.43 -7.09 17.10
C HIS A 298 17.46 -8.46 17.80
N ASN A 299 18.04 -9.48 17.16
CA ASN A 299 18.09 -10.86 17.67
C ASN A 299 19.50 -11.27 18.14
N SER A 300 20.43 -10.30 18.24
CA SER A 300 21.83 -10.52 18.67
C SER A 300 22.07 -10.12 20.10
#